data_45746ae6fe4a1cd080d56421118724b7
#
_entry.id   45746ae6fe4a1cd080d56421118724b7
#
_cell.length_a   1.000
_cell.length_b   1.000
_cell.length_c   1.000
_cell.angle_alpha   90.00
_cell.angle_beta   90.00
_cell.angle_gamma   90.00
#
_symmetry.space_group_name_H-M   'P 1'
#
loop_
_entity.id
_entity.type
_entity.pdbx_description
1 polymer ?
#
loop_
_entity_poly.entity_id
_entity_poly.type
_entity_poly.pdbx_seq_one_letter_code
_entity_poly.pdbx_strand_id
1 'polypeptide(L)'
;MPKKDKYLKTGIAGFDILFEHGIPKGKAILIEGSAGTGKTIFCLQTAYNTCRMGKKVLYMSFEESEDSLIEHMEQFGWDAIEMQKRGLLRITRFSAIDIARSVEALLSEAKKELLITTETVLFPHDFDPEVIVIDSLTAIASAFSGEDYRFRIYIEQLFRYLEKKKITSYLIKETPAPTHIGGVYKDEHGPIAFLADGIICIYNVVYTGGKRGGAIEILKMRGESFKKITVKIEIKSKSGLIVYPNQELKGNYVLT
;
A
#
# COMPACT_ATOMS: atom_id res chain seq x y z
N MET A 1 -9.41 19.30 18.50
CA MET A 1 -8.27 18.37 18.47
C MET A 1 -7.07 19.09 17.87
N PRO A 2 -5.89 19.03 18.47
CA PRO A 2 -4.71 19.66 17.91
C PRO A 2 -4.40 19.05 16.52
N LYS A 3 -3.97 19.88 15.55
CA LYS A 3 -3.73 19.49 14.16
C LYS A 3 -2.81 18.26 14.01
N LYS A 4 -1.86 18.04 14.93
CA LYS A 4 -0.92 16.91 14.93
C LYS A 4 -1.57 15.51 15.00
N ASP A 5 -2.76 15.40 15.56
CA ASP A 5 -3.41 14.09 15.77
C ASP A 5 -4.25 13.60 14.58
N LYS A 6 -4.34 14.41 13.52
CA LYS A 6 -5.09 14.07 12.29
C LYS A 6 -4.27 13.36 11.23
N TYR A 7 -2.95 13.32 11.38
CA TYR A 7 -2.02 12.83 10.36
C TYR A 7 -1.12 11.72 10.90
N LEU A 8 -0.72 10.84 10.00
CA LEU A 8 0.33 9.85 10.22
C LEU A 8 1.60 10.26 9.49
N LYS A 9 2.74 9.88 10.06
CA LYS A 9 4.04 9.95 9.40
C LYS A 9 4.48 8.53 9.05
N THR A 10 5.05 8.36 7.87
CA THR A 10 5.64 7.07 7.48
C THR A 10 6.95 6.80 8.22
N GLY A 11 7.60 7.86 8.70
CA GLY A 11 8.94 7.80 9.28
C GLY A 11 10.03 7.43 8.28
N ILE A 12 9.71 7.39 6.98
CA ILE A 12 10.70 7.18 5.92
C ILE A 12 11.48 8.48 5.71
N ALA A 13 12.81 8.39 5.79
CA ALA A 13 13.68 9.55 5.65
C ALA A 13 13.44 10.29 4.34
N GLY A 14 13.11 11.58 4.44
CA GLY A 14 12.85 12.47 3.30
C GLY A 14 11.45 12.34 2.67
N PHE A 15 10.68 11.28 2.94
CA PHE A 15 9.36 11.11 2.32
C PHE A 15 8.30 12.04 2.93
N ASP A 16 8.23 12.08 4.24
CA ASP A 16 7.20 12.88 4.94
C ASP A 16 7.31 14.41 4.66
N ILE A 17 8.46 14.87 4.13
CA ILE A 17 8.69 16.26 3.73
C ILE A 17 7.96 16.61 2.42
N LEU A 18 7.52 15.61 1.68
CA LEU A 18 6.71 15.79 0.46
C LEU A 18 5.29 16.25 0.76
N PHE A 19 4.82 16.11 2.00
CA PHE A 19 3.54 16.60 2.48
C PHE A 19 3.69 17.85 3.32
N GLU A 20 2.64 18.64 3.41
CA GLU A 20 2.59 19.77 4.34
C GLU A 20 2.48 19.30 5.81
N HIS A 21 1.60 18.32 6.07
CA HIS A 21 1.37 17.79 7.42
C HIS A 21 1.67 16.30 7.56
N GLY A 22 1.39 15.49 6.56
CA GLY A 22 1.55 14.04 6.53
C GLY A 22 0.36 13.34 5.87
N ILE A 23 0.25 12.04 6.06
CA ILE A 23 -0.85 11.25 5.52
C ILE A 23 -2.07 11.37 6.42
N PRO A 24 -3.23 11.84 5.94
CA PRO A 24 -4.43 11.93 6.77
C PRO A 24 -4.86 10.55 7.27
N LYS A 25 -5.19 10.46 8.57
CA LYS A 25 -5.64 9.20 9.19
C LYS A 25 -6.97 8.72 8.60
N GLY A 26 -7.17 7.42 8.56
CA GLY A 26 -8.38 6.78 8.04
C GLY A 26 -8.50 6.84 6.53
N LYS A 27 -7.40 7.09 5.82
CA LYS A 27 -7.34 7.17 4.35
C LYS A 27 -6.74 5.91 3.74
N ALA A 28 -7.27 5.53 2.59
CA ALA A 28 -6.77 4.40 1.81
C ALA A 28 -5.79 4.90 0.75
N ILE A 29 -4.53 4.46 0.86
CA ILE A 29 -3.41 4.89 0.04
C ILE A 29 -2.99 3.74 -0.87
N LEU A 30 -3.06 3.93 -2.17
CA LEU A 30 -2.57 3.00 -3.16
C LEU A 30 -1.08 3.20 -3.36
N ILE A 31 -0.30 2.11 -3.30
CA ILE A 31 1.13 2.08 -3.58
C ILE A 31 1.31 1.35 -4.91
N GLU A 32 1.64 2.09 -5.96
CA GLU A 32 1.76 1.55 -7.31
C GLU A 32 3.21 1.51 -7.78
N GLY A 33 3.50 0.59 -8.69
CA GLY A 33 4.80 0.46 -9.36
C GLY A 33 4.99 -0.93 -9.94
N SER A 34 5.98 -1.07 -10.83
CA SER A 34 6.34 -2.36 -11.42
C SER A 34 7.04 -3.28 -10.42
N ALA A 35 7.28 -4.53 -10.80
CA ALA A 35 8.03 -5.48 -9.97
C ALA A 35 9.42 -4.94 -9.63
N GLY A 36 9.85 -5.15 -8.38
CA GLY A 36 11.19 -4.76 -7.92
C GLY A 36 11.41 -3.27 -7.66
N THR A 37 10.37 -2.42 -7.68
CA THR A 37 10.50 -0.98 -7.39
C THR A 37 10.64 -0.66 -5.90
N GLY A 38 10.37 -1.63 -5.00
CA GLY A 38 10.48 -1.45 -3.55
C GLY A 38 9.17 -1.15 -2.83
N LYS A 39 8.01 -1.46 -3.42
CA LYS A 39 6.69 -1.29 -2.80
C LYS A 39 6.57 -1.99 -1.45
N THR A 40 6.92 -3.28 -1.39
CA THR A 40 6.93 -4.09 -0.16
C THR A 40 7.87 -3.48 0.88
N ILE A 41 9.09 -3.04 0.48
CA ILE A 41 10.05 -2.39 1.39
C ILE A 41 9.47 -1.07 1.94
N PHE A 42 8.86 -0.24 1.11
CA PHE A 42 8.18 0.98 1.54
C PHE A 42 7.11 0.68 2.60
N CYS A 43 6.29 -0.33 2.36
CA CYS A 43 5.21 -0.71 3.27
C CYS A 43 5.71 -1.36 4.56
N LEU A 44 6.71 -2.25 4.51
CA LEU A 44 7.34 -2.84 5.71
C LEU A 44 8.02 -1.78 6.58
N GLN A 45 8.75 -0.85 5.96
CA GLN A 45 9.37 0.26 6.67
C GLN A 45 8.35 1.18 7.34
N THR A 46 7.27 1.51 6.62
CA THR A 46 6.16 2.30 7.17
C THR A 46 5.49 1.57 8.33
N ALA A 47 5.26 0.26 8.20
CA ALA A 47 4.68 -0.57 9.25
C ALA A 47 5.57 -0.58 10.50
N TYR A 48 6.87 -0.85 10.33
CA TYR A 48 7.83 -0.85 11.43
C TYR A 48 7.90 0.51 12.14
N ASN A 49 8.05 1.59 11.40
CA ASN A 49 8.09 2.94 11.97
C ASN A 49 6.79 3.30 12.71
N THR A 50 5.64 2.87 12.18
CA THR A 50 4.33 3.05 12.81
C THR A 50 4.25 2.30 14.13
N CYS A 51 4.76 1.07 14.19
CA CYS A 51 4.86 0.30 15.44
C CYS A 51 5.79 0.99 16.46
N ARG A 52 6.92 1.55 16.02
CA ARG A 52 7.81 2.34 16.89
C ARG A 52 7.13 3.58 17.49
N MET A 53 6.11 4.12 16.83
CA MET A 53 5.27 5.20 17.36
C MET A 53 4.16 4.70 18.30
N GLY A 54 4.15 3.40 18.66
CA GLY A 54 3.20 2.78 19.59
C GLY A 54 1.85 2.42 18.97
N LYS A 55 1.75 2.39 17.65
CA LYS A 55 0.49 2.09 16.92
C LYS A 55 0.46 0.66 16.44
N LYS A 56 -0.74 0.07 16.45
CA LYS A 56 -0.95 -1.30 15.97
C LYS A 56 -1.05 -1.33 14.44
N VAL A 57 -0.28 -2.24 13.84
CA VAL A 57 -0.23 -2.48 12.39
C VAL A 57 -0.54 -3.93 12.09
N LEU A 58 -1.50 -4.16 11.17
CA LEU A 58 -1.74 -5.46 10.54
C LEU A 58 -1.14 -5.45 9.14
N TYR A 59 -0.22 -6.37 8.88
CA TYR A 59 0.32 -6.60 7.54
C TYR A 59 -0.29 -7.88 6.97
N MET A 60 -1.10 -7.74 5.95
CA MET A 60 -1.78 -8.83 5.25
C MET A 60 -1.02 -9.16 3.98
N SER A 61 -0.35 -10.30 3.95
CA SER A 61 0.37 -10.78 2.77
C SER A 61 -0.44 -11.81 2.00
N PHE A 62 -0.48 -11.67 0.68
CA PHE A 62 -1.10 -12.62 -0.25
C PHE A 62 -0.07 -13.31 -1.15
N GLU A 63 1.18 -12.90 -1.06
CA GLU A 63 2.28 -13.41 -1.90
C GLU A 63 3.33 -14.10 -1.05
N GLU A 64 3.90 -13.42 -0.08
CA GLU A 64 5.01 -13.91 0.72
C GLU A 64 4.56 -14.53 2.05
N SER A 65 5.38 -15.45 2.60
CA SER A 65 5.18 -16.01 3.92
C SER A 65 5.51 -15.00 5.02
N GLU A 66 4.99 -15.23 6.23
CA GLU A 66 5.32 -14.41 7.40
C GLU A 66 6.82 -14.41 7.69
N ASP A 67 7.45 -15.59 7.65
CA ASP A 67 8.89 -15.75 7.91
C ASP A 67 9.73 -14.98 6.90
N SER A 68 9.39 -15.04 5.60
CA SER A 68 10.08 -14.27 4.53
C SER A 68 10.03 -12.77 4.81
N LEU A 69 8.86 -12.24 5.19
CA LEU A 69 8.71 -10.81 5.47
C LEU A 69 9.45 -10.39 6.74
N ILE A 70 9.49 -11.26 7.76
CA ILE A 70 10.29 -11.03 8.98
C ILE A 70 11.77 -11.00 8.63
N GLU A 71 12.28 -11.96 7.85
CA GLU A 71 13.67 -11.98 7.39
C GLU A 71 14.02 -10.72 6.59
N HIS A 72 13.13 -10.26 5.70
CA HIS A 72 13.32 -8.99 4.99
C HIS A 72 13.44 -7.80 5.95
N MET A 73 12.61 -7.73 6.98
CA MET A 73 12.68 -6.67 7.99
C MET A 73 13.99 -6.72 8.77
N GLU A 74 14.46 -7.91 9.17
CA GLU A 74 15.72 -8.10 9.89
C GLU A 74 16.94 -7.68 9.06
N GLN A 75 16.95 -7.93 7.74
CA GLN A 75 18.01 -7.48 6.83
C GLN A 75 18.20 -5.96 6.83
N PHE A 76 17.13 -5.21 7.12
CA PHE A 76 17.18 -3.76 7.30
C PHE A 76 17.40 -3.32 8.76
N GLY A 77 17.52 -4.27 9.70
CA GLY A 77 17.66 -4.00 11.13
C GLY A 77 16.33 -3.56 11.78
N TRP A 78 15.21 -3.93 11.19
CA TRP A 78 13.87 -3.68 11.75
C TRP A 78 13.43 -4.89 12.56
N ASP A 79 13.44 -4.78 13.86
CA ASP A 79 13.10 -5.86 14.79
C ASP A 79 11.59 -6.13 14.79
N ALA A 80 11.16 -6.94 13.82
CA ALA A 80 9.77 -7.36 13.65
C ALA A 80 9.30 -8.21 14.84
N ILE A 81 10.16 -9.10 15.32
CA ILE A 81 9.85 -10.02 16.43
C ILE A 81 9.53 -9.24 17.70
N GLU A 82 10.32 -8.22 18.04
CA GLU A 82 10.04 -7.37 19.19
C GLU A 82 8.71 -6.63 19.04
N MET A 83 8.39 -6.12 17.83
CA MET A 83 7.11 -5.45 17.58
C MET A 83 5.92 -6.41 17.70
N GLN A 84 6.07 -7.68 17.28
CA GLN A 84 5.07 -8.71 17.46
C GLN A 84 4.87 -9.07 18.94
N LYS A 85 5.96 -9.27 19.70
CA LYS A 85 5.91 -9.55 21.16
C LYS A 85 5.20 -8.43 21.92
N ARG A 86 5.36 -7.19 21.51
CA ARG A 86 4.67 -6.03 22.09
C ARG A 86 3.21 -5.90 21.65
N GLY A 87 2.72 -6.78 20.77
CA GLY A 87 1.36 -6.72 20.23
C GLY A 87 1.10 -5.50 19.33
N LEU A 88 2.16 -4.92 18.76
CA LEU A 88 2.08 -3.76 17.89
C LEU A 88 2.08 -4.13 16.40
N LEU A 89 2.73 -5.24 16.04
CA LEU A 89 2.78 -5.76 14.69
C LEU A 89 2.11 -7.13 14.63
N ARG A 90 1.26 -7.34 13.65
CA ARG A 90 0.82 -8.67 13.23
C ARG A 90 1.06 -8.78 11.73
N ILE A 91 1.85 -9.76 11.33
CA ILE A 91 2.01 -10.16 9.94
C ILE A 91 1.22 -11.45 9.79
N THR A 92 0.38 -11.56 8.75
CA THR A 92 -0.41 -12.75 8.50
C THR A 92 -0.53 -13.01 7.01
N ARG A 93 -0.27 -14.24 6.61
CA ARG A 93 -0.50 -14.69 5.23
C ARG A 93 -1.97 -15.05 5.04
N PHE A 94 -2.58 -14.52 4.00
CA PHE A 94 -3.96 -14.79 3.61
C PHE A 94 -4.01 -15.51 2.27
N SER A 95 -5.09 -16.26 2.07
CA SER A 95 -5.37 -16.90 0.79
C SER A 95 -6.28 -16.01 -0.06
N ALA A 96 -5.79 -15.57 -1.22
CA ALA A 96 -6.62 -14.83 -2.17
C ALA A 96 -7.81 -15.66 -2.69
N ILE A 97 -7.66 -16.99 -2.78
CA ILE A 97 -8.73 -17.92 -3.18
C ILE A 97 -9.86 -17.92 -2.14
N ASP A 98 -9.54 -17.84 -0.85
CA ASP A 98 -10.57 -17.82 0.20
C ASP A 98 -11.36 -16.52 0.17
N ILE A 99 -10.72 -15.41 -0.18
CA ILE A 99 -11.42 -14.14 -0.44
C ILE A 99 -12.38 -14.29 -1.63
N ALA A 100 -11.92 -14.83 -2.75
CA ALA A 100 -12.76 -15.02 -3.93
C ALA A 100 -13.96 -15.92 -3.63
N ARG A 101 -13.77 -17.03 -2.90
CA ARG A 101 -14.86 -17.91 -2.44
C ARG A 101 -15.86 -17.20 -1.53
N SER A 102 -15.36 -16.36 -0.60
CA SER A 102 -16.23 -15.60 0.30
C SER A 102 -17.14 -14.63 -0.47
N VAL A 103 -16.58 -13.95 -1.48
CA VAL A 103 -17.36 -13.06 -2.36
C VAL A 103 -18.39 -13.84 -3.16
N GLU A 104 -18.04 -15.02 -3.67
CA GLU A 104 -18.96 -15.89 -4.42
C GLU A 104 -20.13 -16.37 -3.54
N ALA A 105 -19.84 -16.80 -2.32
CA ALA A 105 -20.87 -17.20 -1.36
C ALA A 105 -21.85 -16.06 -1.08
N LEU A 106 -21.35 -14.83 -0.83
CA LEU A 106 -22.18 -13.65 -0.61
C LEU A 106 -23.07 -13.30 -1.79
N LEU A 107 -22.53 -13.35 -3.01
CA LEU A 107 -23.32 -13.08 -4.21
C LEU A 107 -24.40 -14.15 -4.43
N SER A 108 -24.13 -15.39 -4.07
CA SER A 108 -25.10 -16.48 -4.12
C SER A 108 -26.23 -16.31 -3.10
N GLU A 109 -25.89 -15.84 -1.89
CA GLU A 109 -26.87 -15.55 -0.83
C GLU A 109 -27.71 -14.31 -1.15
N ALA A 110 -27.09 -13.26 -1.68
CA ALA A 110 -27.78 -12.04 -2.12
C ALA A 110 -28.83 -12.34 -3.22
N LYS A 111 -28.56 -13.28 -4.10
CA LYS A 111 -29.54 -13.76 -5.11
C LYS A 111 -30.75 -14.47 -4.51
N LYS A 112 -30.65 -14.97 -3.28
CA LYS A 112 -31.73 -15.66 -2.55
C LYS A 112 -32.54 -14.71 -1.66
N GLU A 113 -32.40 -13.39 -1.82
CA GLU A 113 -33.08 -12.35 -1.00
C GLU A 113 -32.81 -12.46 0.51
N LEU A 114 -31.78 -13.16 0.92
CA LEU A 114 -31.34 -13.20 2.31
C LEU A 114 -30.49 -11.95 2.60
N LEU A 115 -31.03 -11.03 3.39
CA LEU A 115 -30.31 -9.87 3.94
C LEU A 115 -29.29 -10.35 4.99
N ILE A 116 -28.17 -10.90 4.52
CA ILE A 116 -27.06 -11.26 5.42
C ILE A 116 -25.98 -10.19 5.28
N THR A 117 -25.75 -9.51 6.39
CA THR A 117 -24.58 -8.63 6.57
C THR A 117 -23.35 -9.52 6.83
N THR A 118 -22.83 -10.15 5.80
CA THR A 118 -21.58 -10.92 5.92
C THR A 118 -20.40 -9.98 5.72
N GLU A 119 -19.46 -10.01 6.65
CA GLU A 119 -18.21 -9.28 6.50
C GLU A 119 -17.37 -9.99 5.41
N THR A 120 -17.33 -9.39 4.23
CA THR A 120 -16.55 -9.90 3.07
C THR A 120 -15.04 -9.79 3.25
N VAL A 121 -14.61 -9.12 4.31
CA VAL A 121 -13.21 -8.85 4.57
C VAL A 121 -12.79 -9.67 5.79
N LEU A 122 -11.89 -10.63 5.55
CA LEU A 122 -11.36 -11.49 6.59
C LEU A 122 -10.32 -10.74 7.45
N PHE A 123 -10.78 -9.91 8.38
CA PHE A 123 -9.90 -9.31 9.37
C PHE A 123 -9.90 -10.11 10.68
N PRO A 124 -8.74 -10.26 11.35
CA PRO A 124 -8.69 -10.88 12.66
C PRO A 124 -9.52 -10.09 13.68
N HIS A 125 -10.50 -10.74 14.31
CA HIS A 125 -11.36 -10.09 15.32
C HIS A 125 -10.64 -9.76 16.64
N ASP A 126 -9.54 -10.42 16.90
CA ASP A 126 -8.72 -10.29 18.11
C ASP A 126 -7.61 -9.24 18.01
N PHE A 127 -7.56 -8.50 16.91
CA PHE A 127 -6.56 -7.47 16.66
C PHE A 127 -7.22 -6.24 16.03
N ASP A 128 -7.14 -5.11 16.74
CA ASP A 128 -7.72 -3.82 16.29
C ASP A 128 -6.61 -2.89 15.80
N PRO A 129 -6.25 -2.90 14.49
CA PRO A 129 -5.16 -2.12 13.96
C PRO A 129 -5.58 -0.68 13.67
N GLU A 130 -4.65 0.27 13.89
CA GLU A 130 -4.78 1.65 13.39
C GLU A 130 -4.32 1.77 11.93
N VAL A 131 -3.44 0.87 11.51
CA VAL A 131 -2.89 0.83 10.15
C VAL A 131 -2.95 -0.60 9.60
N ILE A 132 -3.34 -0.72 8.34
CA ILE A 132 -3.34 -1.99 7.60
C ILE A 132 -2.48 -1.84 6.35
N VAL A 133 -1.69 -2.88 6.06
CA VAL A 133 -1.03 -3.07 4.77
C VAL A 133 -1.65 -4.27 4.07
N ILE A 134 -1.94 -4.17 2.79
CA ILE A 134 -2.41 -5.28 1.93
C ILE A 134 -1.41 -5.46 0.79
N ASP A 135 -0.70 -6.58 0.80
CA ASP A 135 0.35 -6.92 -0.15
C ASP A 135 0.04 -8.27 -0.84
N SER A 136 -0.60 -8.32 -2.00
CA SER A 136 -0.99 -7.21 -2.85
C SER A 136 -2.45 -7.35 -3.34
N LEU A 137 -3.05 -6.23 -3.76
CA LEU A 137 -4.34 -6.25 -4.46
C LEU A 137 -4.27 -7.01 -5.78
N THR A 138 -3.10 -7.03 -6.42
CA THR A 138 -2.86 -7.76 -7.67
C THR A 138 -2.99 -9.27 -7.45
N ALA A 139 -2.44 -9.79 -6.36
CA ALA A 139 -2.59 -11.20 -6.00
C ALA A 139 -4.05 -11.55 -5.72
N ILE A 140 -4.80 -10.68 -5.03
CA ILE A 140 -6.22 -10.86 -4.79
C ILE A 140 -6.99 -10.85 -6.13
N ALA A 141 -6.71 -9.89 -7.01
CA ALA A 141 -7.37 -9.79 -8.33
C ALA A 141 -7.19 -11.07 -9.16
N SER A 142 -6.00 -11.65 -9.13
CA SER A 142 -5.68 -12.88 -9.87
C SER A 142 -6.56 -14.08 -9.45
N ALA A 143 -7.02 -14.12 -8.19
CA ALA A 143 -7.87 -15.19 -7.70
C ALA A 143 -9.32 -15.14 -8.24
N PHE A 144 -9.73 -13.99 -8.79
CA PHE A 144 -11.06 -13.84 -9.42
C PHE A 144 -11.09 -14.31 -10.88
N SER A 145 -9.97 -14.78 -11.45
CA SER A 145 -9.89 -15.47 -12.76
C SER A 145 -10.61 -14.75 -13.91
N GLY A 146 -10.40 -13.42 -14.04
CA GLY A 146 -11.01 -12.61 -15.10
C GLY A 146 -12.45 -12.16 -14.82
N GLU A 147 -12.98 -12.44 -13.65
CA GLU A 147 -14.29 -11.93 -13.20
C GLU A 147 -14.17 -10.53 -12.59
N ASP A 148 -13.79 -9.54 -13.40
CA ASP A 148 -13.54 -8.15 -12.99
C ASP A 148 -14.68 -7.54 -12.16
N TYR A 149 -15.92 -7.93 -12.44
CA TYR A 149 -17.10 -7.48 -11.71
C TYR A 149 -17.07 -7.93 -10.22
N ARG A 150 -16.71 -9.18 -9.95
CA ARG A 150 -16.63 -9.70 -8.57
C ARG A 150 -15.49 -9.07 -7.79
N PHE A 151 -14.34 -8.93 -8.42
CA PHE A 151 -13.21 -8.21 -7.84
C PHE A 151 -13.59 -6.76 -7.51
N ARG A 152 -14.30 -6.08 -8.41
CA ARG A 152 -14.79 -4.73 -8.16
C ARG A 152 -15.70 -4.64 -6.94
N ILE A 153 -16.65 -5.56 -6.79
CA ILE A 153 -17.51 -5.63 -5.60
C ILE A 153 -16.68 -5.80 -4.34
N TYR A 154 -15.71 -6.72 -4.34
CA TYR A 154 -14.81 -6.92 -3.20
C TYR A 154 -14.08 -5.63 -2.83
N ILE A 155 -13.48 -4.96 -3.81
CA ILE A 155 -12.75 -3.72 -3.60
C ILE A 155 -13.64 -2.61 -3.03
N GLU A 156 -14.85 -2.45 -3.55
CA GLU A 156 -15.80 -1.46 -3.02
C GLU A 156 -16.17 -1.76 -1.56
N GLN A 157 -16.37 -3.02 -1.19
CA GLN A 157 -16.66 -3.42 0.20
C GLN A 157 -15.43 -3.23 1.10
N LEU A 158 -14.24 -3.57 0.63
CA LEU A 158 -12.99 -3.34 1.35
C LEU A 158 -12.81 -1.85 1.71
N PHE A 159 -12.93 -0.95 0.72
CA PHE A 159 -12.78 0.48 0.95
C PHE A 159 -13.84 1.03 1.91
N ARG A 160 -15.09 0.60 1.77
CA ARG A 160 -16.16 0.98 2.72
C ARG A 160 -15.89 0.51 4.15
N TYR A 161 -15.37 -0.70 4.31
CA TYR A 161 -14.99 -1.23 5.61
C TYR A 161 -13.87 -0.40 6.25
N LEU A 162 -12.78 -0.15 5.51
CA LEU A 162 -11.64 0.64 5.96
C LEU A 162 -12.06 2.07 6.37
N GLU A 163 -12.90 2.70 5.56
CA GLU A 163 -13.47 4.03 5.85
C GLU A 163 -14.33 4.02 7.12
N LYS A 164 -15.27 3.07 7.24
CA LYS A 164 -16.15 2.91 8.40
C LYS A 164 -15.35 2.72 9.70
N LYS A 165 -14.29 1.93 9.64
CA LYS A 165 -13.39 1.67 10.78
C LYS A 165 -12.37 2.79 11.00
N LYS A 166 -12.26 3.76 10.09
CA LYS A 166 -11.26 4.84 10.11
C LYS A 166 -9.82 4.33 10.17
N ILE A 167 -9.55 3.21 9.52
CA ILE A 167 -8.24 2.59 9.44
C ILE A 167 -7.45 3.23 8.31
N THR A 168 -6.22 3.66 8.57
CA THR A 168 -5.31 4.08 7.51
C THR A 168 -4.76 2.84 6.83
N SER A 169 -4.84 2.77 5.50
CA SER A 169 -4.43 1.58 4.77
C SER A 169 -3.48 1.88 3.63
N TYR A 170 -2.46 1.02 3.48
CA TYR A 170 -1.54 1.00 2.36
C TYR A 170 -1.83 -0.24 1.52
N LEU A 171 -2.25 -0.03 0.28
CA LEU A 171 -2.74 -1.08 -0.61
C LEU A 171 -1.77 -1.19 -1.79
N ILE A 172 -1.00 -2.28 -1.86
CA ILE A 172 -0.02 -2.48 -2.93
C ILE A 172 -0.73 -2.98 -4.19
N LYS A 173 -0.44 -2.32 -5.31
CA LYS A 173 -0.88 -2.72 -6.64
C LYS A 173 0.31 -2.73 -7.58
N GLU A 174 0.52 -3.84 -8.28
CA GLU A 174 1.49 -3.89 -9.36
C GLU A 174 0.93 -3.27 -10.64
N THR A 175 1.76 -2.46 -11.29
CA THR A 175 1.47 -1.85 -12.58
C THR A 175 2.64 -2.12 -13.53
N PRO A 176 2.38 -2.58 -14.77
CA PRO A 176 3.46 -2.96 -15.68
C PRO A 176 4.32 -1.79 -16.15
N ALA A 177 3.76 -0.58 -16.17
CA ALA A 177 4.47 0.65 -16.55
C ALA A 177 3.75 1.87 -15.96
N PRO A 178 4.44 3.00 -15.76
CA PRO A 178 3.79 4.25 -15.37
C PRO A 178 2.90 4.77 -16.50
N THR A 179 1.61 4.89 -16.23
CA THR A 179 0.57 5.17 -17.23
C THR A 179 0.40 6.67 -17.54
N HIS A 180 0.98 7.54 -16.73
CA HIS A 180 0.81 8.99 -16.83
C HIS A 180 2.02 9.73 -17.43
N ILE A 181 3.09 9.01 -17.77
CA ILE A 181 4.31 9.58 -18.35
C ILE A 181 4.37 9.16 -19.83
N GLY A 182 4.38 10.13 -20.73
CA GLY A 182 4.53 9.90 -22.18
C GLY A 182 3.27 9.94 -23.01
N GLY A 183 2.18 10.46 -22.50
CA GLY A 183 1.17 11.13 -23.36
C GLY A 183 -0.03 10.34 -23.82
N VAL A 184 -0.32 9.15 -23.35
CA VAL A 184 -1.67 8.58 -23.51
C VAL A 184 -2.10 8.03 -22.16
N TYR A 185 -3.02 8.75 -21.52
CA TYR A 185 -3.77 8.23 -20.38
C TYR A 185 -4.55 6.99 -20.85
N LYS A 186 -3.92 5.84 -20.78
CA LYS A 186 -4.70 4.61 -20.69
C LYS A 186 -5.16 4.52 -19.25
N ASP A 187 -6.46 4.42 -19.04
CA ASP A 187 -7.08 4.30 -17.71
C ASP A 187 -6.81 2.91 -17.09
N GLU A 188 -5.51 2.58 -16.99
CA GLU A 188 -5.03 1.31 -16.43
C GLU A 188 -5.09 1.29 -14.90
N HIS A 189 -5.32 2.46 -14.27
CA HIS A 189 -5.57 2.50 -12.83
C HIS A 189 -6.91 1.89 -12.44
N GLY A 190 -7.85 1.77 -13.41
CA GLY A 190 -9.14 1.15 -13.18
C GLY A 190 -9.95 1.75 -12.03
N PRO A 191 -11.03 1.08 -11.60
CA PRO A 191 -11.92 1.59 -10.54
C PRO A 191 -11.22 1.83 -9.20
N ILE A 192 -10.11 1.14 -8.90
CA ILE A 192 -9.40 1.21 -7.61
C ILE A 192 -8.81 2.62 -7.40
N ALA A 193 -8.23 3.23 -8.42
CA ALA A 193 -7.63 4.56 -8.33
C ALA A 193 -8.66 5.66 -8.01
N PHE A 194 -9.90 5.49 -8.46
CA PHE A 194 -10.99 6.43 -8.10
C PHE A 194 -11.40 6.30 -6.64
N LEU A 195 -11.42 5.07 -6.12
CA LEU A 195 -11.79 4.79 -4.74
C LEU A 195 -10.70 5.23 -3.76
N ALA A 196 -9.43 5.04 -4.09
CA ALA A 196 -8.30 5.41 -3.24
C ALA A 196 -8.29 6.91 -2.92
N ASP A 197 -7.97 7.26 -1.67
CA ASP A 197 -7.80 8.64 -1.23
C ASP A 197 -6.44 9.21 -1.62
N GLY A 198 -5.41 8.35 -1.65
CA GLY A 198 -4.05 8.70 -2.06
C GLY A 198 -3.49 7.71 -3.06
N ILE A 199 -2.56 8.17 -3.89
CA ILE A 199 -1.79 7.34 -4.82
C ILE A 199 -0.34 7.77 -4.73
N ILE A 200 0.53 6.84 -4.38
CA ILE A 200 1.99 6.99 -4.34
C ILE A 200 2.55 6.02 -5.36
N CYS A 201 3.36 6.52 -6.28
CA CYS A 201 4.01 5.72 -7.32
C CYS A 201 5.50 5.58 -7.05
N ILE A 202 6.01 4.36 -7.17
CA ILE A 202 7.42 4.02 -7.03
C ILE A 202 7.90 3.43 -8.35
N TYR A 203 8.98 3.97 -8.90
CA TYR A 203 9.48 3.64 -10.23
C TYR A 203 10.90 3.11 -10.21
N ASN A 204 11.20 2.21 -11.13
CA ASN A 204 12.57 2.03 -11.60
C ASN A 204 12.89 3.13 -12.62
N VAL A 205 14.09 3.69 -12.53
CA VAL A 205 14.60 4.71 -13.44
C VAL A 205 15.73 4.13 -14.25
N VAL A 206 15.61 4.19 -15.57
CA VAL A 206 16.67 3.78 -16.49
C VAL A 206 17.19 5.02 -17.21
N TYR A 207 18.41 5.41 -16.90
CA TYR A 207 19.08 6.55 -17.54
C TYR A 207 19.71 6.15 -18.88
N THR A 208 19.82 7.11 -19.77
CA THR A 208 20.64 6.95 -20.99
C THR A 208 22.07 6.53 -20.60
N GLY A 209 22.54 5.42 -21.17
CA GLY A 209 23.83 4.81 -20.75
C GLY A 209 23.70 3.63 -19.77
N GLY A 210 22.46 3.19 -19.45
CA GLY A 210 22.19 1.94 -18.72
C GLY A 210 22.27 2.03 -17.20
N LYS A 211 22.60 3.18 -16.62
CA LYS A 211 22.55 3.38 -15.17
C LYS A 211 21.09 3.25 -14.69
N ARG A 212 20.89 2.54 -13.58
CA ARG A 212 19.57 2.38 -12.95
C ARG A 212 19.47 3.14 -11.64
N GLY A 213 18.26 3.54 -11.29
CA GLY A 213 17.93 4.20 -10.03
C GLY A 213 16.48 3.94 -9.66
N GLY A 214 16.02 4.59 -8.62
CA GLY A 214 14.63 4.57 -8.22
C GLY A 214 14.08 6.00 -8.08
N ALA A 215 12.77 6.12 -8.22
CA ALA A 215 12.06 7.38 -8.00
C ALA A 215 10.71 7.14 -7.31
N ILE A 216 10.20 8.19 -6.69
CA ILE A 216 8.89 8.20 -6.04
C ILE A 216 8.19 9.52 -6.31
N GLU A 217 6.88 9.47 -6.43
CA GLU A 217 6.02 10.65 -6.46
C GLU A 217 4.67 10.39 -5.83
N ILE A 218 3.99 11.48 -5.46
CA ILE A 218 2.62 11.46 -4.99
C ILE A 218 1.75 12.00 -6.12
N LEU A 219 0.87 11.14 -6.65
CA LEU A 219 -0.07 11.54 -7.71
C LEU A 219 -1.36 12.13 -7.14
N LYS A 220 -1.78 11.63 -5.98
CA LYS A 220 -3.06 11.99 -5.38
C LYS A 220 -2.96 11.92 -3.86
N MET A 221 -3.58 12.88 -3.18
CA MET A 221 -3.84 12.81 -1.74
C MET A 221 -5.04 13.70 -1.40
N ARG A 222 -6.17 13.09 -1.08
CA ARG A 222 -7.37 13.81 -0.66
C ARG A 222 -7.20 14.38 0.74
N GLY A 223 -7.47 15.66 0.88
CA GLY A 223 -7.46 16.34 2.19
C GLY A 223 -6.07 16.75 2.69
N GLU A 224 -5.04 16.69 1.84
CA GLU A 224 -3.70 17.12 2.18
C GLU A 224 -2.98 17.73 0.97
N SER A 225 -2.18 18.76 1.23
CA SER A 225 -1.29 19.38 0.25
C SER A 225 0.02 18.61 0.16
N PHE A 226 0.51 18.41 -1.05
CA PHE A 226 1.76 17.69 -1.30
C PHE A 226 2.54 18.29 -2.47
N LYS A 227 3.84 17.99 -2.54
CA LYS A 227 4.72 18.40 -3.63
C LYS A 227 4.46 17.52 -4.86
N LYS A 228 4.07 18.14 -5.96
CA LYS A 228 3.83 17.47 -7.25
C LYS A 228 5.15 17.35 -8.02
N ILE A 229 6.06 16.56 -7.52
CA ILE A 229 7.40 16.33 -8.08
C ILE A 229 7.76 14.86 -8.00
N THR A 230 8.53 14.38 -8.97
CA THR A 230 9.13 13.05 -8.95
C THR A 230 10.55 13.19 -8.42
N VAL A 231 10.86 12.53 -7.32
CA VAL A 231 12.13 12.63 -6.62
C VAL A 231 12.86 11.30 -6.57
N LYS A 232 14.19 11.37 -6.49
CA LYS A 232 15.06 10.21 -6.38
C LYS A 232 14.81 9.46 -5.08
N ILE A 233 14.87 8.12 -5.16
CA ILE A 233 14.97 7.22 -4.00
C ILE A 233 16.18 6.30 -4.11
N GLU A 234 16.61 5.81 -2.97
CA GLU A 234 17.58 4.71 -2.86
C GLU A 234 17.13 3.74 -1.77
N ILE A 235 17.35 2.45 -2.00
CA ILE A 235 17.18 1.41 -0.97
C ILE A 235 18.58 1.05 -0.49
N LYS A 236 18.85 1.27 0.79
CA LYS A 236 20.16 1.03 1.42
C LYS A 236 20.05 -0.03 2.49
N SER A 237 21.04 -0.92 2.54
CA SER A 237 21.20 -1.85 3.66
C SER A 237 21.16 -1.10 4.99
N LYS A 238 20.48 -1.67 6.00
CA LYS A 238 20.27 -1.12 7.35
C LYS A 238 19.46 0.18 7.45
N SER A 239 19.21 0.89 6.36
CA SER A 239 18.44 2.14 6.36
C SER A 239 17.10 2.04 5.68
N GLY A 240 16.92 1.01 4.84
CA GLY A 240 15.71 0.85 4.02
C GLY A 240 15.65 1.85 2.88
N LEU A 241 14.44 2.26 2.54
CA LEU A 241 14.16 3.24 1.51
C LEU A 241 14.41 4.65 2.06
N ILE A 242 15.15 5.44 1.28
CA ILE A 242 15.47 6.84 1.56
C ILE A 242 14.99 7.67 0.38
N VAL A 243 14.26 8.73 0.66
CA VAL A 243 13.78 9.70 -0.33
C VAL A 243 14.65 10.96 -0.28
N TYR A 244 15.00 11.49 -1.45
CA TYR A 244 15.76 12.72 -1.58
C TYR A 244 14.85 13.85 -2.10
N PRO A 245 14.10 14.55 -1.22
CA PRO A 245 13.01 15.45 -1.61
C PRO A 245 13.45 16.70 -2.38
N ASN A 246 14.77 16.98 -2.42
CA ASN A 246 15.37 18.09 -3.16
C ASN A 246 16.16 17.61 -4.39
N GLN A 247 16.09 16.32 -4.71
CA GLN A 247 16.75 15.75 -5.90
C GLN A 247 15.68 15.28 -6.89
N GLU A 248 15.19 16.21 -7.70
CA GLU A 248 14.36 15.87 -8.86
C GLU A 248 15.19 15.09 -9.87
N LEU A 249 14.50 14.22 -10.64
CA LEU A 249 15.15 13.49 -11.73
C LEU A 249 15.62 14.46 -12.81
N LYS A 250 16.87 14.31 -13.25
CA LYS A 250 17.48 15.14 -14.29
C LYS A 250 18.05 14.30 -15.42
N GLY A 251 18.08 14.86 -16.61
CA GLY A 251 18.61 14.22 -17.82
C GLY A 251 17.58 13.35 -18.54
N ASN A 252 18.03 12.56 -19.49
CA ASN A 252 17.17 11.65 -20.24
C ASN A 252 17.05 10.30 -19.50
N TYR A 253 15.84 9.94 -19.15
CA TYR A 253 15.51 8.70 -18.46
C TYR A 253 14.16 8.14 -18.90
N VAL A 254 13.96 6.86 -18.63
CA VAL A 254 12.66 6.18 -18.76
C VAL A 254 12.27 5.69 -17.37
N LEU A 255 11.00 5.85 -17.02
CA LEU A 255 10.39 5.27 -15.82
C LEU A 255 9.71 3.95 -16.19
N THR A 256 9.94 2.90 -15.39
CA THR A 256 9.36 1.56 -15.59
C THR A 256 8.83 1.00 -14.27
#